data_06a0a49396e59466cc8a1f11ccda43bf
#
_entry.id   06a0a49396e59466cc8a1f11ccda43bf
#
_cell.length_a   1.000
_cell.length_b   1.000
_cell.length_c   1.000
_cell.angle_alpha   90.00
_cell.angle_beta   90.00
_cell.angle_gamma   90.00
#
_symmetry.space_group_name_H-M   'P 1'
#
loop_
_entity.id
_entity.type
_entity.pdbx_description
1 polymer ?
#
loop_
_entity_poly.entity_id
_entity_poly.type
_entity_poly.pdbx_seq_one_letter_code
_entity_poly.pdbx_strand_id
1 'polypeptide(L)'
;MNFIFKSRFFVAALFVATTYGAEQNAVVSRDAKIDNVQLHYLTAGHGPPVLLLHGFAETSRMWRPLIPLLAEKFTVIAPDLPGIGDSSIPTDKIDMITSANRIHAFVHSLGIEKARVVGHDIGLMVAYAYATQFPAETEKLVVMDAFLPGVAGWESIYNAPNIWHFRFKDRKSVV
;
A
#
# COMPACT_ATOMS: atom_id res chain seq x y z
N MET A 1 1.61 -55.73 -26.82
CA MET A 1 2.10 -54.53 -27.51
C MET A 1 1.14 -53.42 -27.23
N ASN A 2 1.61 -52.28 -26.75
CA ASN A 2 0.89 -51.03 -26.42
C ASN A 2 0.50 -50.84 -24.94
N PHE A 3 1.51 -50.46 -24.14
CA PHE A 3 1.28 -49.72 -22.90
C PHE A 3 2.48 -48.82 -22.59
N ILE A 4 2.74 -47.80 -23.43
CA ILE A 4 3.75 -46.74 -23.11
C ILE A 4 3.33 -45.43 -23.78
N PHE A 5 2.19 -44.83 -23.38
CA PHE A 5 1.90 -43.47 -23.87
C PHE A 5 1.00 -42.61 -22.95
N LYS A 6 0.75 -42.98 -21.71
CA LYS A 6 -0.11 -42.15 -20.81
C LYS A 6 0.62 -41.41 -19.69
N SER A 7 1.94 -41.63 -19.53
CA SER A 7 2.67 -41.05 -18.38
C SER A 7 3.32 -39.69 -18.64
N ARG A 8 3.55 -39.32 -19.90
CA ARG A 8 4.32 -38.07 -20.18
C ARG A 8 3.50 -36.77 -20.20
N PHE A 9 2.18 -36.86 -20.41
CA PHE A 9 1.34 -35.64 -20.47
C PHE A 9 0.95 -35.13 -19.09
N PHE A 10 0.89 -35.97 -18.05
CA PHE A 10 0.49 -35.55 -16.70
C PHE A 10 1.58 -34.79 -15.94
N VAL A 11 2.87 -35.11 -16.21
CA VAL A 11 4.00 -34.45 -15.56
C VAL A 11 4.24 -33.06 -16.14
N ALA A 12 4.01 -32.85 -17.44
CA ALA A 12 4.16 -31.53 -18.07
C ALA A 12 3.09 -30.53 -17.62
N ALA A 13 1.84 -30.97 -17.38
CA ALA A 13 0.76 -30.10 -16.91
C ALA A 13 0.98 -29.65 -15.45
N LEU A 14 1.53 -30.49 -14.60
CA LEU A 14 1.83 -30.15 -13.20
C LEU A 14 3.00 -29.16 -13.10
N PHE A 15 3.99 -29.25 -13.96
CA PHE A 15 5.15 -28.35 -13.98
C PHE A 15 4.80 -26.96 -14.51
N VAL A 16 3.90 -26.85 -15.49
CA VAL A 16 3.40 -25.58 -16.02
C VAL A 16 2.53 -24.85 -14.99
N ALA A 17 1.69 -25.56 -14.24
CA ALA A 17 0.84 -24.93 -13.22
C ALA A 17 1.65 -24.38 -12.05
N THR A 18 2.72 -25.05 -11.63
CA THR A 18 3.59 -24.56 -10.53
C THR A 18 4.47 -23.38 -10.92
N THR A 19 4.96 -23.33 -12.16
CA THR A 19 5.73 -22.17 -12.65
C THR A 19 4.85 -20.95 -12.89
N TYR A 20 3.63 -21.12 -13.39
CA TYR A 20 2.69 -20.02 -13.62
C TYR A 20 2.25 -19.36 -12.32
N GLY A 21 1.99 -20.14 -11.25
CA GLY A 21 1.65 -19.61 -9.92
C GLY A 21 2.80 -18.86 -9.25
N ALA A 22 4.04 -19.33 -9.42
CA ALA A 22 5.23 -18.69 -8.86
C ALA A 22 5.55 -17.34 -9.54
N GLU A 23 5.27 -17.20 -10.83
CA GLU A 23 5.48 -15.98 -11.60
C GLU A 23 4.45 -14.90 -11.24
N GLN A 24 3.21 -15.29 -10.96
CA GLN A 24 2.13 -14.38 -10.58
C GLN A 24 2.30 -13.77 -9.16
N ASN A 25 3.01 -14.44 -8.27
CA ASN A 25 3.27 -13.98 -6.91
C ASN A 25 4.61 -13.23 -6.77
N ALA A 26 5.36 -13.10 -7.85
CA ALA A 26 6.59 -12.32 -7.84
C ALA A 26 6.28 -10.84 -7.57
N VAL A 27 7.04 -10.24 -6.65
CA VAL A 27 6.92 -8.81 -6.33
C VAL A 27 7.51 -7.99 -7.47
N VAL A 28 6.66 -7.21 -8.13
CA VAL A 28 7.03 -6.36 -9.25
C VAL A 28 7.01 -4.90 -8.82
N SER A 29 8.02 -4.14 -9.24
CA SER A 29 8.10 -2.70 -9.10
C SER A 29 7.52 -2.02 -10.33
N ARG A 30 6.66 -1.03 -10.14
CA ARG A 30 5.97 -0.28 -11.20
C ARG A 30 5.85 1.20 -10.83
N ASP A 31 5.57 2.00 -11.84
CA ASP A 31 5.24 3.42 -11.72
C ASP A 31 3.87 3.68 -12.31
N ALA A 32 3.16 4.65 -11.73
CA ALA A 32 1.93 5.21 -12.26
C ALA A 32 1.99 6.73 -12.21
N LYS A 33 1.47 7.40 -13.23
CA LYS A 33 1.39 8.85 -13.26
C LYS A 33 -0.03 9.29 -12.90
N ILE A 34 -0.12 10.09 -11.82
CA ILE A 34 -1.37 10.66 -11.33
C ILE A 34 -1.22 12.18 -11.36
N ASP A 35 -1.91 12.81 -12.28
CA ASP A 35 -1.75 14.24 -12.56
C ASP A 35 -0.29 14.60 -12.88
N ASN A 36 0.35 15.37 -12.01
CA ASN A 36 1.75 15.79 -12.12
C ASN A 36 2.70 14.97 -11.21
N VAL A 37 2.20 13.94 -10.52
CA VAL A 37 2.98 13.12 -9.58
C VAL A 37 3.18 11.72 -10.17
N GLN A 38 4.41 11.25 -10.21
CA GLN A 38 4.74 9.85 -10.46
C GLN A 38 4.75 9.11 -9.12
N LEU A 39 3.93 8.09 -9.00
CA LEU A 39 3.91 7.19 -7.85
C LEU A 39 4.57 5.87 -8.21
N HIS A 40 5.62 5.55 -7.47
CA HIS A 40 6.24 4.23 -7.48
C HIS A 40 5.44 3.28 -6.58
N TYR A 41 5.30 2.01 -6.96
CA TYR A 41 4.65 1.01 -6.12
C TYR A 41 5.18 -0.40 -6.36
N LEU A 42 5.10 -1.22 -5.33
CA LEU A 42 5.28 -2.66 -5.41
C LEU A 42 3.92 -3.33 -5.56
N THR A 43 3.86 -4.36 -6.39
CA THR A 43 2.62 -5.15 -6.56
C THR A 43 2.95 -6.63 -6.75
N ALA A 44 2.03 -7.49 -6.31
CA ALA A 44 2.11 -8.94 -6.49
C ALA A 44 0.73 -9.58 -6.32
N GLY A 45 0.58 -10.79 -6.82
CA GLY A 45 -0.60 -11.62 -6.61
C GLY A 45 -1.79 -11.24 -7.46
N HIS A 46 -2.90 -11.91 -7.17
CA HIS A 46 -4.18 -11.74 -7.85
C HIS A 46 -5.33 -11.97 -6.86
N GLY A 47 -6.48 -11.39 -7.14
CA GLY A 47 -7.64 -11.46 -6.26
C GLY A 47 -8.06 -10.10 -5.72
N PRO A 48 -8.84 -10.06 -4.64
CA PRO A 48 -9.32 -8.78 -4.08
C PRO A 48 -8.17 -7.85 -3.69
N PRO A 49 -8.25 -6.55 -4.00
CA PRO A 49 -7.15 -5.63 -3.79
C PRO A 49 -6.91 -5.31 -2.31
N VAL A 50 -5.64 -5.24 -1.93
CA VAL A 50 -5.14 -4.76 -0.64
C VAL A 50 -4.11 -3.67 -0.86
N LEU A 51 -4.39 -2.49 -0.37
CA LEU A 51 -3.52 -1.31 -0.40
C LEU A 51 -2.74 -1.24 0.90
N LEU A 52 -1.40 -1.15 0.82
CA LEU A 52 -0.50 -1.10 1.96
C LEU A 52 0.24 0.25 1.99
N LEU A 53 -0.05 1.09 2.97
CA LEU A 53 0.54 2.41 3.14
C LEU A 53 1.60 2.39 4.26
N HIS A 54 2.84 2.75 3.91
CA HIS A 54 4.01 2.70 4.79
C HIS A 54 4.07 3.87 5.78
N GLY A 55 4.95 3.75 6.77
CA GLY A 55 5.18 4.72 7.82
C GLY A 55 6.22 5.80 7.49
N PHE A 56 6.50 6.63 8.50
CA PHE A 56 7.50 7.68 8.43
C PHE A 56 8.91 7.10 8.28
N ALA A 57 9.72 7.72 7.43
CA ALA A 57 11.08 7.27 7.08
C ALA A 57 11.14 5.86 6.48
N GLU A 58 10.01 5.34 6.03
CA GLU A 58 9.88 4.05 5.36
C GLU A 58 9.46 4.25 3.90
N THR A 59 9.39 3.16 3.16
CA THR A 59 8.91 3.11 1.77
C THR A 59 8.07 1.85 1.57
N SER A 60 7.51 1.64 0.40
CA SER A 60 6.83 0.39 0.02
C SER A 60 7.65 -0.86 0.34
N ARG A 61 8.97 -0.72 0.41
CA ARG A 61 9.92 -1.83 0.67
C ARG A 61 9.75 -2.46 2.05
N MET A 62 9.21 -1.73 3.05
CA MET A 62 8.92 -2.31 4.37
C MET A 62 7.96 -3.51 4.27
N TRP A 63 7.07 -3.49 3.27
CA TRP A 63 6.08 -4.52 3.05
C TRP A 63 6.59 -5.78 2.34
N ARG A 64 7.85 -5.76 1.82
CA ARG A 64 8.42 -6.90 1.07
C ARG A 64 8.32 -8.25 1.79
N PRO A 65 8.51 -8.36 3.12
CA PRO A 65 8.32 -9.64 3.81
C PRO A 65 6.87 -10.12 3.85
N LEU A 66 5.89 -9.17 3.83
CA LEU A 66 4.48 -9.49 3.93
C LEU A 66 3.82 -9.71 2.56
N ILE A 67 4.29 -9.02 1.52
CA ILE A 67 3.68 -9.07 0.18
C ILE A 67 3.53 -10.51 -0.34
N PRO A 68 4.55 -11.40 -0.31
CA PRO A 68 4.40 -12.77 -0.84
C PRO A 68 3.29 -13.57 -0.13
N LEU A 69 3.12 -13.37 1.17
CA LEU A 69 2.11 -14.06 1.97
C LEU A 69 0.69 -13.60 1.61
N LEU A 70 0.53 -12.29 1.39
CA LEU A 70 -0.76 -11.73 0.98
C LEU A 70 -1.07 -12.04 -0.48
N ALA A 71 -0.05 -12.09 -1.34
CA ALA A 71 -0.17 -12.33 -2.78
C ALA A 71 -0.76 -13.71 -3.13
N GLU A 72 -0.76 -14.65 -2.19
CA GLU A 72 -1.44 -15.94 -2.35
C GLU A 72 -2.97 -15.80 -2.53
N LYS A 73 -3.56 -14.72 -2.00
CA LYS A 73 -5.02 -14.53 -1.96
C LYS A 73 -5.49 -13.16 -2.42
N PHE A 74 -4.57 -12.20 -2.57
CA PHE A 74 -4.89 -10.79 -2.82
C PHE A 74 -4.02 -10.21 -3.93
N THR A 75 -4.54 -9.23 -4.62
CA THR A 75 -3.72 -8.29 -5.38
C THR A 75 -3.18 -7.25 -4.41
N VAL A 76 -1.89 -7.34 -4.11
CA VAL A 76 -1.21 -6.41 -3.19
C VAL A 76 -0.70 -5.21 -3.95
N ILE A 77 -0.93 -4.01 -3.40
CA ILE A 77 -0.50 -2.73 -3.96
C ILE A 77 0.12 -1.93 -2.81
N ALA A 78 1.41 -1.69 -2.88
CA ALA A 78 2.15 -0.97 -1.86
C ALA A 78 2.86 0.23 -2.51
N PRO A 79 2.22 1.41 -2.57
CA PRO A 79 2.86 2.62 -3.10
C PRO A 79 3.87 3.20 -2.12
N ASP A 80 4.89 3.86 -2.67
CA ASP A 80 5.61 4.90 -1.95
C ASP A 80 4.69 6.12 -1.87
N LEU A 81 4.47 6.64 -0.66
CA LEU A 81 3.63 7.82 -0.47
C LEU A 81 4.20 9.04 -1.24
N PRO A 82 3.35 9.99 -1.68
CA PRO A 82 3.80 11.16 -2.44
C PRO A 82 4.96 11.90 -1.77
N GLY A 83 6.06 12.07 -2.49
CA GLY A 83 7.28 12.72 -2.01
C GLY A 83 8.22 11.85 -1.19
N ILE A 84 7.95 10.54 -1.11
CA ILE A 84 8.77 9.57 -0.35
C ILE A 84 9.24 8.46 -1.29
N GLY A 85 10.41 7.88 -1.01
CA GLY A 85 10.97 6.77 -1.78
C GLY A 85 11.26 7.15 -3.23
N ASP A 86 10.77 6.31 -4.13
CA ASP A 86 10.91 6.50 -5.58
C ASP A 86 9.72 7.28 -6.20
N SER A 87 8.75 7.75 -5.36
CA SER A 87 7.67 8.63 -5.79
C SER A 87 8.13 10.08 -5.88
N SER A 88 7.65 10.81 -6.90
CA SER A 88 8.01 12.21 -7.08
C SER A 88 7.39 13.12 -6.01
N ILE A 89 8.08 14.23 -5.74
CA ILE A 89 7.61 15.26 -4.81
C ILE A 89 6.50 16.07 -5.49
N PRO A 90 5.29 16.13 -4.91
CA PRO A 90 4.24 17.01 -5.42
C PRO A 90 4.63 18.49 -5.35
N THR A 91 4.14 19.29 -6.29
CA THR A 91 4.34 20.75 -6.31
C THR A 91 3.34 21.50 -5.45
N ASP A 92 2.30 20.83 -5.00
CA ASP A 92 1.25 21.34 -4.12
C ASP A 92 1.37 20.76 -2.69
N LYS A 93 0.27 20.75 -1.92
CA LYS A 93 0.30 20.29 -0.53
C LYS A 93 0.60 18.81 -0.38
N ILE A 94 1.36 18.48 0.66
CA ILE A 94 1.58 17.13 1.17
C ILE A 94 0.95 17.06 2.57
N ASP A 95 -0.37 17.04 2.63
CA ASP A 95 -1.13 16.72 3.85
C ASP A 95 -1.85 15.37 3.69
N MET A 96 -2.43 14.85 4.78
CA MET A 96 -3.04 13.52 4.80
C MET A 96 -4.25 13.42 3.87
N ILE A 97 -5.05 14.48 3.78
CA ILE A 97 -6.23 14.54 2.92
C ILE A 97 -5.82 14.54 1.45
N THR A 98 -4.88 15.41 1.08
CA THR A 98 -4.37 15.50 -0.30
C THR A 98 -3.65 14.22 -0.71
N SER A 99 -2.87 13.62 0.19
CA SER A 99 -2.24 12.32 -0.04
C SER A 99 -3.26 11.22 -0.24
N ALA A 100 -4.32 11.17 0.58
CA ALA A 100 -5.42 10.21 0.44
C ALA A 100 -6.14 10.35 -0.91
N ASN A 101 -6.40 11.57 -1.36
CA ASN A 101 -7.01 11.83 -2.67
C ASN A 101 -6.13 11.34 -3.83
N ARG A 102 -4.80 11.53 -3.75
CA ARG A 102 -3.87 11.00 -4.77
C ARG A 102 -3.81 9.49 -4.77
N ILE A 103 -3.76 8.88 -3.58
CA ILE A 103 -3.79 7.42 -3.45
C ILE A 103 -5.11 6.87 -4.00
N HIS A 104 -6.24 7.55 -3.79
CA HIS A 104 -7.52 7.18 -4.37
C HIS A 104 -7.47 7.24 -5.91
N ALA A 105 -7.04 8.36 -6.47
CA ALA A 105 -6.88 8.51 -7.91
C ALA A 105 -5.92 7.44 -8.50
N PHE A 106 -4.85 7.12 -7.77
CA PHE A 106 -3.92 6.06 -8.13
C PHE A 106 -4.59 4.69 -8.18
N VAL A 107 -5.33 4.32 -7.13
CA VAL A 107 -6.07 3.04 -7.05
C VAL A 107 -7.06 2.92 -8.22
N HIS A 108 -7.80 4.01 -8.52
CA HIS A 108 -8.72 4.06 -9.65
C HIS A 108 -8.01 3.95 -11.01
N SER A 109 -6.82 4.51 -11.15
CA SER A 109 -6.03 4.39 -12.39
C SER A 109 -5.60 2.94 -12.69
N LEU A 110 -5.58 2.09 -11.67
CA LEU A 110 -5.33 0.64 -11.80
C LEU A 110 -6.60 -0.16 -12.09
N GLY A 111 -7.76 0.49 -12.27
CA GLY A 111 -9.06 -0.15 -12.50
C GLY A 111 -9.68 -0.75 -11.24
N ILE A 112 -9.29 -0.28 -10.05
CA ILE A 112 -9.77 -0.78 -8.77
C ILE A 112 -10.80 0.19 -8.20
N GLU A 113 -12.03 -0.29 -8.04
CA GLU A 113 -13.14 0.50 -7.50
C GLU A 113 -13.25 0.42 -5.97
N LYS A 114 -12.83 -0.71 -5.38
CA LYS A 114 -12.87 -0.92 -3.91
C LYS A 114 -11.62 -1.64 -3.46
N ALA A 115 -11.09 -1.25 -2.29
CA ALA A 115 -9.91 -1.85 -1.72
C ALA A 115 -10.02 -2.06 -0.20
N ARG A 116 -9.24 -3.02 0.30
CA ARG A 116 -8.88 -3.12 1.71
C ARG A 116 -7.68 -2.24 1.93
N VAL A 117 -7.75 -1.34 2.90
CA VAL A 117 -6.69 -0.35 3.14
C VAL A 117 -6.01 -0.65 4.45
N VAL A 118 -4.69 -0.74 4.41
CA VAL A 118 -3.82 -0.98 5.57
C VAL A 118 -2.86 0.20 5.68
N GLY A 119 -2.77 0.82 6.85
CA GLY A 119 -1.85 1.92 7.09
C GLY A 119 -1.05 1.72 8.37
N HIS A 120 0.25 2.00 8.28
CA HIS A 120 1.20 1.97 9.38
C HIS A 120 1.74 3.37 9.62
N ASP A 121 1.80 3.84 10.89
CA ASP A 121 2.32 5.14 11.30
C ASP A 121 1.68 6.30 10.49
N ILE A 122 2.42 7.12 9.75
CA ILE A 122 1.82 8.18 8.90
C ILE A 122 0.89 7.60 7.84
N GLY A 123 1.19 6.41 7.34
CA GLY A 123 0.32 5.68 6.42
C GLY A 123 -1.04 5.35 7.03
N LEU A 124 -1.13 5.16 8.37
CA LEU A 124 -2.41 5.05 9.06
C LEU A 124 -3.24 6.32 8.92
N MET A 125 -2.60 7.50 9.05
CA MET A 125 -3.31 8.78 8.93
C MET A 125 -3.85 8.99 7.52
N VAL A 126 -3.07 8.61 6.50
CA VAL A 126 -3.52 8.62 5.10
C VAL A 126 -4.63 7.60 4.86
N ALA A 127 -4.50 6.37 5.41
CA ALA A 127 -5.51 5.31 5.30
C ALA A 127 -6.85 5.72 5.94
N TYR A 128 -6.78 6.38 7.09
CA TYR A 128 -7.96 6.90 7.78
C TYR A 128 -8.61 8.02 6.97
N ALA A 129 -7.82 8.98 6.47
CA ALA A 129 -8.32 10.04 5.58
C ALA A 129 -8.95 9.46 4.30
N TYR A 130 -8.37 8.41 3.73
CA TYR A 130 -8.93 7.67 2.60
C TYR A 130 -10.30 7.09 2.95
N ALA A 131 -10.37 6.31 4.03
CA ALA A 131 -11.60 5.63 4.43
C ALA A 131 -12.74 6.60 4.80
N THR A 132 -12.42 7.77 5.36
CA THR A 132 -13.42 8.79 5.70
C THR A 132 -13.94 9.54 4.47
N GLN A 133 -13.12 9.74 3.46
CA GLN A 133 -13.51 10.40 2.21
C GLN A 133 -14.22 9.45 1.24
N PHE A 134 -13.81 8.17 1.22
CA PHE A 134 -14.29 7.15 0.29
C PHE A 134 -14.85 5.91 1.03
N PRO A 135 -15.84 6.08 1.93
CA PRO A 135 -16.32 4.97 2.76
C PRO A 135 -17.00 3.85 1.94
N ALA A 136 -17.62 4.17 0.81
CA ALA A 136 -18.27 3.18 -0.07
C ALA A 136 -17.25 2.32 -0.85
N GLU A 137 -16.01 2.80 -0.98
CA GLU A 137 -14.91 2.17 -1.73
C GLU A 137 -13.89 1.50 -0.80
N THR A 138 -14.03 1.70 0.51
CA THR A 138 -13.19 1.06 1.53
C THR A 138 -13.89 -0.17 2.08
N GLU A 139 -13.47 -1.36 1.63
CA GLU A 139 -14.08 -2.62 2.11
C GLU A 139 -13.69 -2.92 3.56
N LYS A 140 -12.44 -2.68 3.92
CA LYS A 140 -11.89 -2.87 5.27
C LYS A 140 -10.76 -1.86 5.50
N LEU A 141 -10.62 -1.44 6.75
CA LEU A 141 -9.53 -0.59 7.20
C LEU A 141 -8.76 -1.30 8.32
N VAL A 142 -7.44 -1.36 8.18
CA VAL A 142 -6.52 -1.80 9.23
C VAL A 142 -5.57 -0.64 9.53
N VAL A 143 -5.49 -0.26 10.78
CA VAL A 143 -4.66 0.85 11.28
C VAL A 143 -3.67 0.33 12.31
N MET A 144 -2.40 0.71 12.17
CA MET A 144 -1.32 0.19 13.00
C MET A 144 -0.35 1.29 13.42
N ASP A 145 0.03 1.23 14.70
CA ASP A 145 1.21 1.87 15.28
C ASP A 145 1.27 3.41 15.18
N ALA A 146 0.12 4.07 15.24
CA ALA A 146 0.05 5.52 15.38
C ALA A 146 -1.25 5.97 16.04
N PHE A 147 -1.28 7.25 16.42
CA PHE A 147 -2.44 7.91 17.01
C PHE A 147 -3.15 8.76 15.97
N LEU A 148 -4.47 8.85 16.08
CA LEU A 148 -5.27 9.70 15.23
C LEU A 148 -5.60 11.01 15.94
N PRO A 149 -5.28 12.17 15.36
CA PRO A 149 -5.75 13.46 15.83
C PRO A 149 -7.28 13.48 15.95
N GLY A 150 -7.80 14.05 17.04
CA GLY A 150 -9.24 14.14 17.31
C GLY A 150 -9.87 12.87 17.91
N VAL A 151 -9.12 11.79 18.11
CA VAL A 151 -9.56 10.62 18.87
C VAL A 151 -9.23 10.85 20.35
N ALA A 152 -10.10 10.39 21.25
CA ALA A 152 -9.92 10.53 22.68
C ALA A 152 -8.54 10.00 23.13
N GLY A 153 -7.81 10.82 23.90
CA GLY A 153 -6.45 10.51 24.36
C GLY A 153 -5.33 11.10 23.46
N TRP A 154 -5.65 11.64 22.29
CA TRP A 154 -4.66 12.25 21.39
C TRP A 154 -3.84 13.35 22.08
N GLU A 155 -4.49 14.27 22.81
CA GLU A 155 -3.84 15.41 23.44
C GLU A 155 -2.79 14.98 24.49
N SER A 156 -3.04 13.92 25.24
CA SER A 156 -2.10 13.40 26.25
C SER A 156 -0.86 12.80 25.58
N ILE A 157 -1.03 12.13 24.45
CA ILE A 157 0.05 11.57 23.66
C ILE A 157 0.85 12.68 22.97
N TYR A 158 0.16 13.60 22.27
CA TYR A 158 0.78 14.72 21.56
C TYR A 158 1.64 15.60 22.50
N ASN A 159 1.18 15.79 23.75
CA ASN A 159 1.89 16.59 24.73
C ASN A 159 2.96 15.81 25.53
N ALA A 160 3.08 14.49 25.34
CA ALA A 160 4.08 13.69 26.03
C ALA A 160 5.51 14.12 25.63
N PRO A 161 6.42 14.35 26.60
CA PRO A 161 7.77 14.87 26.32
C PRO A 161 8.60 13.97 25.39
N ASN A 162 8.41 12.65 25.49
CA ASN A 162 9.12 11.64 24.69
C ASN A 162 8.64 11.58 23.22
N ILE A 163 7.52 12.24 22.89
CA ILE A 163 6.97 12.28 21.53
C ILE A 163 7.20 13.66 20.89
N TRP A 164 8.36 14.25 21.14
CA TRP A 164 8.77 15.56 20.65
C TRP A 164 8.74 15.71 19.13
N HIS A 165 8.95 14.63 18.38
CA HIS A 165 9.02 14.61 16.93
C HIS A 165 7.68 14.96 16.26
N PHE A 166 6.53 14.66 16.88
CA PHE A 166 5.23 15.12 16.38
C PHE A 166 5.13 16.64 16.43
N ARG A 167 5.57 17.25 17.54
CA ARG A 167 5.56 18.71 17.71
C ARG A 167 6.62 19.41 16.88
N PHE A 168 7.72 18.73 16.56
CA PHE A 168 8.76 19.26 15.69
C PHE A 168 8.25 19.49 14.27
N LYS A 169 7.40 18.62 13.77
CA LYS A 169 6.81 18.72 12.44
C LYS A 169 5.72 19.77 12.31
N ASP A 170 5.00 20.05 13.41
CA ASP A 170 3.98 21.10 13.46
C ASP A 170 4.55 22.53 13.55
N ARG A 171 5.80 22.66 13.92
CA ARG A 171 6.45 23.96 13.82
C ARG A 171 6.60 24.29 12.33
N LYS A 172 5.68 25.13 11.81
CA LYS A 172 5.87 25.83 10.55
C LYS A 172 7.32 26.27 10.53
N SER A 173 8.08 25.77 9.57
CA SER A 173 9.49 26.04 9.41
C SER A 173 9.81 27.48 9.75
N VAL A 174 10.58 27.65 10.81
CA VAL A 174 11.30 28.89 11.06
C VAL A 174 12.40 28.91 10.01
N VAL A 175 12.15 29.57 8.91
CA VAL A 175 13.14 30.22 8.03
C VAL A 175 12.49 31.47 7.52
#